data_ef0ad6f2815f0f1cca1b77622b5efac5
#
_entry.id   ef0ad6f2815f0f1cca1b77622b5efac5
#
_cell.length_a   1.000
_cell.length_b   1.000
_cell.length_c   1.000
_cell.angle_alpha   90.00
_cell.angle_beta   90.00
_cell.angle_gamma   90.00
#
_symmetry.space_group_name_H-M   'P 1'
#
loop_
_entity.id
_entity.type
_entity.pdbx_description
1 polymer ?
#
loop_
_entity_poly.entity_id
_entity_poly.type
_entity_poly.pdbx_seq_one_letter_code
_entity_poly.pdbx_strand_id
1 'polypeptide(L)'
;MTKIIMLGCNGRMGQMITDMVKQDDECTIVAGIDIVDNRDNGYPVYTKLADCDVEADAIIDFTSATDFESRMDYAVDKQIPIIECSTGLSEEQMDYLKKASEKVAVLKSANM
;
A
#
# COMPACT_ATOMS: atom_id res chain seq x y z
N MET A 1 15.89 -5.45 7.53
CA MET A 1 15.23 -4.22 7.09
C MET A 1 13.88 -4.55 6.49
N THR A 2 12.83 -3.89 6.94
CA THR A 2 11.47 -4.12 6.44
C THR A 2 11.29 -3.45 5.10
N LYS A 3 10.88 -4.21 4.10
CA LYS A 3 10.65 -3.70 2.75
C LYS A 3 9.17 -3.36 2.57
N ILE A 4 8.90 -2.15 2.11
CA ILE A 4 7.53 -1.61 2.04
C ILE A 4 7.18 -1.27 0.59
N ILE A 5 5.96 -1.62 0.17
CA ILE A 5 5.34 -1.10 -1.03
C ILE A 5 4.39 0.01 -0.60
N MET A 6 4.59 1.23 -1.14
CA MET A 6 3.79 2.40 -0.75
C MET A 6 2.75 2.69 -1.83
N LEU A 7 1.49 2.43 -1.54
CA LEU A 7 0.39 2.75 -2.45
C LEU A 7 -0.06 4.19 -2.19
N GLY A 8 -0.13 4.98 -3.25
CA GLY A 8 -0.41 6.41 -3.15
C GLY A 8 0.82 7.22 -2.79
N CYS A 9 1.99 6.78 -3.26
CA CYS A 9 3.27 7.34 -2.85
C CYS A 9 3.44 8.82 -3.19
N ASN A 10 2.80 9.31 -4.25
CA ASN A 10 2.92 10.71 -4.65
C ASN A 10 1.86 11.62 -4.03
N GLY A 11 0.94 11.07 -3.26
CA GLY A 11 0.00 11.86 -2.50
C GLY A 11 0.65 12.46 -1.26
N ARG A 12 -0.10 13.32 -0.57
CA ARG A 12 0.41 14.02 0.63
C ARG A 12 0.90 13.06 1.70
N MET A 13 0.07 12.09 2.05
CA MET A 13 0.44 11.12 3.09
C MET A 13 1.55 10.20 2.62
N GLY A 14 1.53 9.81 1.34
CA GLY A 14 2.58 8.98 0.77
C GLY A 14 3.94 9.65 0.83
N GLN A 15 3.99 10.96 0.55
CA GLN A 15 5.24 11.72 0.62
C GLN A 15 5.71 11.86 2.07
N MET A 16 4.80 12.07 3.00
CA MET A 16 5.14 12.15 4.41
C MET A 16 5.73 10.82 4.90
N ILE A 17 5.11 9.70 4.55
CA ILE A 17 5.60 8.37 4.93
C ILE A 17 6.96 8.12 4.27
N THR A 18 7.12 8.49 3.00
CA THR A 18 8.38 8.34 2.28
C THR A 18 9.52 9.06 3.02
N ASP A 19 9.27 10.28 3.46
CA ASP A 19 10.27 11.06 4.20
C ASP A 19 10.61 10.42 5.55
N MET A 20 9.59 9.93 6.24
CA MET A 20 9.80 9.24 7.52
C MET A 20 10.64 7.98 7.36
N VAL A 21 10.36 7.20 6.33
CA VAL A 21 11.08 5.96 6.07
C VAL A 21 12.53 6.24 5.69
N LYS A 22 12.81 7.31 4.96
CA LYS A 22 14.18 7.69 4.61
C LYS A 22 15.05 7.96 5.83
N GLN A 23 14.44 8.35 6.93
CA GLN A 23 15.15 8.65 8.18
C GLN A 23 15.20 7.44 9.11
N ASP A 24 14.65 6.31 8.72
CA ASP A 24 14.58 5.11 9.53
C ASP A 24 15.50 4.04 8.95
N ASP A 25 16.41 3.54 9.78
CA ASP A 25 17.37 2.51 9.36
C ASP A 25 16.76 1.11 9.31
N GLU A 26 15.55 0.93 9.84
CA GLU A 26 14.94 -0.39 9.97
C GLU A 26 13.93 -0.71 8.86
N CYS A 27 13.59 0.28 8.02
CA CYS A 27 12.66 0.04 6.92
C CYS A 27 13.05 0.83 5.68
N THR A 28 12.58 0.36 4.53
CA THR A 28 12.84 1.01 3.26
C THR A 28 11.64 0.80 2.34
N ILE A 29 11.36 1.79 1.49
CA ILE A 29 10.34 1.64 0.46
C ILE A 29 11.02 1.10 -0.79
N VAL A 30 10.61 -0.09 -1.23
CA VAL A 30 11.20 -0.75 -2.39
C VAL A 30 10.44 -0.46 -3.68
N ALA A 31 9.20 -0.01 -3.58
CA ALA A 31 8.40 0.38 -4.74
C ALA A 31 7.24 1.27 -4.29
N GLY A 32 6.78 2.10 -5.18
CA GLY A 32 5.59 2.92 -4.97
C GLY A 32 4.59 2.72 -6.09
N ILE A 33 3.32 2.93 -5.80
CA ILE A 33 2.25 2.87 -6.79
C ILE A 33 1.47 4.18 -6.73
N ASP A 34 1.34 4.82 -7.88
CA ASP A 34 0.49 6.00 -8.00
C ASP A 34 0.05 6.14 -9.45
N ILE A 35 -1.06 6.84 -9.66
CA ILE A 35 -1.54 7.11 -11.02
C ILE A 35 -0.69 8.14 -11.74
N VAL A 36 0.11 8.90 -10.99
CA VAL A 36 1.01 9.91 -11.54
C VAL A 36 2.44 9.57 -11.10
N ASP A 37 3.34 9.48 -12.08
CA ASP A 37 4.75 9.23 -11.85
C ASP A 37 5.53 10.48 -12.27
N ASN A 38 5.43 11.52 -11.46
CA ASN A 38 6.05 12.81 -11.77
C ASN A 38 7.04 13.29 -10.70
N ARG A 39 7.46 12.37 -9.82
CA ARG A 39 8.41 12.67 -8.75
C ARG A 39 9.51 11.63 -8.69
N ASP A 40 10.70 12.07 -8.35
CA ASP A 40 11.80 11.15 -8.05
C ASP A 40 11.76 10.84 -6.56
N ASN A 41 11.26 9.66 -6.23
CA ASN A 41 11.11 9.23 -4.84
C ASN A 41 12.28 8.38 -4.34
N GLY A 42 13.25 8.10 -5.21
CA GLY A 42 14.37 7.24 -4.83
C GLY A 42 14.05 5.76 -4.90
N TYR A 43 12.87 5.40 -5.39
CA TYR A 43 12.46 4.01 -5.63
C TYR A 43 11.58 3.97 -6.89
N PRO A 44 11.44 2.80 -7.52
CA PRO A 44 10.59 2.71 -8.73
C PRO A 44 9.13 2.94 -8.40
N VAL A 45 8.44 3.64 -9.28
CA VAL A 45 7.01 3.92 -9.16
C VAL A 45 6.29 3.30 -10.35
N TYR A 46 5.25 2.54 -10.07
CA TYR A 46 4.41 1.91 -11.09
C TYR A 46 3.03 2.56 -11.08
N THR A 47 2.40 2.61 -12.25
CA THR A 47 1.04 3.16 -12.32
C THR A 47 -0.03 2.11 -12.03
N LYS A 48 0.35 0.84 -12.07
CA LYS A 48 -0.55 -0.27 -11.76
C LYS A 48 0.13 -1.23 -10.79
N LEU A 49 -0.59 -1.65 -9.78
CA LEU A 49 -0.06 -2.59 -8.81
C LEU A 49 0.31 -3.92 -9.47
N ALA A 50 -0.44 -4.34 -10.48
CA ALA A 50 -0.17 -5.57 -11.21
C ALA A 50 1.20 -5.59 -11.89
N ASP A 51 1.75 -4.42 -12.20
CA ASP A 51 3.07 -4.29 -12.82
C ASP A 51 4.20 -4.36 -11.81
N CYS A 52 3.88 -4.28 -10.52
CA CYS A 52 4.86 -4.31 -9.44
C CYS A 52 5.08 -5.75 -9.01
N ASP A 53 6.28 -6.26 -9.23
CA ASP A 53 6.62 -7.65 -8.89
C ASP A 53 7.77 -7.74 -7.88
N VAL A 54 8.05 -6.66 -7.18
CA VAL A 54 9.12 -6.65 -6.18
C VAL A 54 8.67 -7.39 -4.92
N GLU A 55 9.62 -8.02 -4.24
CA GLU A 55 9.35 -8.63 -2.96
C GLU A 55 9.27 -7.56 -1.88
N ALA A 56 8.30 -7.70 -0.99
CA ALA A 56 8.11 -6.77 0.11
C ALA A 56 7.59 -7.50 1.34
N ASP A 57 7.78 -6.87 2.49
CA ASP A 57 7.34 -7.41 3.77
C ASP A 57 6.00 -6.83 4.20
N ALA A 58 5.63 -5.69 3.65
CA ALA A 58 4.37 -5.01 4.00
C ALA A 58 3.95 -4.06 2.89
N ILE A 59 2.65 -3.79 2.84
CA ILE A 59 2.07 -2.80 1.94
C ILE A 59 1.37 -1.76 2.79
N ILE A 60 1.60 -0.48 2.49
CA ILE A 60 0.88 0.63 3.13
C ILE A 60 0.02 1.28 2.06
N ASP A 61 -1.29 1.38 2.30
CA ASP A 61 -2.25 1.86 1.31
C ASP A 61 -2.93 3.14 1.79
N PHE A 62 -2.60 4.26 1.13
CA PHE A 62 -3.24 5.56 1.33
C PHE A 62 -4.00 6.01 0.09
N THR A 63 -4.45 5.07 -0.73
CA THR A 63 -5.22 5.40 -1.93
C THR A 63 -6.70 5.54 -1.60
N SER A 64 -7.52 5.79 -2.62
CA SER A 64 -8.96 5.86 -2.46
C SER A 64 -9.58 4.47 -2.43
N ALA A 65 -10.90 4.40 -2.22
CA ALA A 65 -11.63 3.13 -2.26
C ALA A 65 -11.72 2.54 -3.68
N THR A 66 -11.36 3.31 -4.70
CA THR A 66 -11.36 2.83 -6.08
C THR A 66 -10.35 1.69 -6.24
N ASP A 67 -10.77 0.60 -6.86
CA ASP A 67 -9.94 -0.59 -7.08
C ASP A 67 -9.44 -1.25 -5.79
N PHE A 68 -10.15 -1.05 -4.69
CA PHE A 68 -9.81 -1.62 -3.40
C PHE A 68 -9.63 -3.13 -3.48
N GLU A 69 -10.54 -3.81 -4.17
CA GLU A 69 -10.53 -5.27 -4.28
C GLU A 69 -9.25 -5.78 -4.94
N SER A 70 -8.76 -5.07 -5.95
CA SER A 70 -7.51 -5.44 -6.63
C SER A 70 -6.33 -5.39 -5.67
N ARG A 71 -6.30 -4.41 -4.78
CA ARG A 71 -5.22 -4.29 -3.80
C ARG A 71 -5.28 -5.42 -2.77
N MET A 72 -6.49 -5.76 -2.33
CA MET A 72 -6.66 -6.88 -1.41
C MET A 72 -6.24 -8.20 -2.08
N ASP A 73 -6.65 -8.41 -3.33
CA ASP A 73 -6.27 -9.60 -4.08
C ASP A 73 -4.76 -9.72 -4.23
N TYR A 74 -4.08 -8.61 -4.50
CA TYR A 74 -2.63 -8.59 -4.62
C TYR A 74 -1.97 -9.01 -3.30
N ALA A 75 -2.43 -8.43 -2.18
CA ALA A 75 -1.87 -8.75 -0.88
C ALA A 75 -2.05 -10.23 -0.54
N VAL A 76 -3.22 -10.78 -0.82
CA VAL A 76 -3.52 -12.19 -0.57
C VAL A 76 -2.69 -13.09 -1.48
N ASP A 77 -2.62 -12.76 -2.76
CA ASP A 77 -1.88 -13.56 -3.74
C ASP A 77 -0.39 -13.64 -3.41
N LYS A 78 0.18 -12.51 -3.02
CA LYS A 78 1.60 -12.41 -2.67
C LYS A 78 1.88 -12.77 -1.22
N GLN A 79 0.85 -12.97 -0.41
CA GLN A 79 0.97 -13.23 1.02
C GLN A 79 1.75 -12.13 1.73
N ILE A 80 1.44 -10.88 1.41
CA ILE A 80 2.08 -9.70 2.01
C ILE A 80 1.07 -9.00 2.92
N PRO A 81 1.39 -8.80 4.21
CA PRO A 81 0.53 -8.02 5.09
C PRO A 81 0.28 -6.61 4.56
N ILE A 82 -0.93 -6.10 4.73
CA ILE A 82 -1.28 -4.78 4.24
C ILE A 82 -1.87 -3.94 5.36
N ILE A 83 -1.40 -2.68 5.44
CA ILE A 83 -1.95 -1.67 6.33
C ILE A 83 -2.87 -0.80 5.48
N GLU A 84 -4.17 -0.95 5.70
CA GLU A 84 -5.19 -0.28 4.90
C GLU A 84 -5.60 1.04 5.57
N CYS A 85 -5.24 2.14 4.95
CA CYS A 85 -5.48 3.48 5.47
C CYS A 85 -6.43 4.30 4.59
N SER A 86 -7.00 3.69 3.54
CA SER A 86 -7.93 4.42 2.68
C SER A 86 -9.25 4.66 3.41
N THR A 87 -9.96 5.70 3.00
CA THR A 87 -11.24 6.07 3.59
C THR A 87 -12.37 5.82 2.59
N GLY A 88 -13.60 5.84 3.08
CA GLY A 88 -14.76 5.75 2.21
C GLY A 88 -15.04 4.35 1.70
N LEU A 89 -14.60 3.31 2.41
CA LEU A 89 -14.90 1.94 2.03
C LEU A 89 -16.39 1.65 2.23
N SER A 90 -17.01 1.00 1.24
CA SER A 90 -18.39 0.56 1.34
C SER A 90 -18.49 -0.66 2.27
N GLU A 91 -19.73 -1.03 2.61
CA GLU A 91 -19.95 -2.24 3.40
C GLU A 91 -19.44 -3.48 2.68
N GLU A 92 -19.63 -3.54 1.36
CA GLU A 92 -19.12 -4.65 0.54
C GLU A 92 -17.60 -4.70 0.59
N GLN A 93 -16.94 -3.55 0.54
CA GLN A 93 -15.48 -3.48 0.61
C GLN A 93 -14.97 -3.87 1.99
N MET A 94 -15.68 -3.47 3.05
CA MET A 94 -15.32 -3.88 4.40
C MET A 94 -15.45 -5.39 4.57
N ASP A 95 -16.49 -5.99 3.98
CA ASP A 95 -16.64 -7.46 3.99
C ASP A 95 -15.50 -8.12 3.22
N TYR A 96 -15.11 -7.54 2.10
CA TYR A 96 -14.00 -8.04 1.28
C TYR A 96 -12.68 -8.00 2.07
N LEU A 97 -12.45 -6.91 2.78
CA LEU A 97 -11.29 -6.76 3.64
C LEU A 97 -11.26 -7.82 4.72
N LYS A 98 -12.41 -8.08 5.33
CA LYS A 98 -12.53 -9.09 6.38
C LYS A 98 -12.19 -10.48 5.86
N LYS A 99 -12.65 -10.82 4.66
CA LYS A 99 -12.31 -12.09 4.02
C LYS A 99 -10.83 -12.20 3.71
N ALA A 100 -10.23 -11.10 3.22
CA ALA A 100 -8.80 -11.07 2.94
C ALA A 100 -7.99 -11.25 4.23
N SER A 101 -8.47 -10.72 5.34
CA SER A 101 -7.77 -10.83 6.62
C SER A 101 -7.71 -12.26 7.15
N GLU A 102 -8.52 -13.16 6.61
CA GLU A 102 -8.45 -14.57 6.95
C GLU A 102 -7.26 -15.27 6.26
N LYS A 103 -6.72 -14.65 5.22
CA LYS A 103 -5.65 -15.23 4.40
C LYS A 103 -4.30 -14.54 4.60
N VAL A 104 -4.31 -13.25 4.91
CA VAL A 104 -3.11 -12.46 5.15
C VAL A 104 -3.44 -11.42 6.21
N ALA A 105 -2.44 -10.98 6.95
CA ALA A 105 -2.67 -9.96 7.98
C ALA A 105 -3.10 -8.64 7.33
N VAL A 106 -4.24 -8.12 7.74
CA VAL A 106 -4.76 -6.82 7.28
C VAL A 106 -5.01 -5.96 8.51
N LEU A 107 -4.32 -4.83 8.57
CA LEU A 107 -4.52 -3.85 9.63
C LEU A 107 -5.28 -2.67 9.06
N LYS A 108 -6.49 -2.47 9.54
CA LYS A 108 -7.29 -1.31 9.14
C LYS A 108 -6.98 -0.17 10.10
N SER A 109 -6.41 0.89 9.56
CA SER A 109 -6.17 2.09 10.33
C SER A 109 -7.34 3.04 10.16
N ALA A 110 -7.91 3.44 11.28
CA ALA A 110 -8.94 4.47 11.25
C ALA A 110 -8.28 5.76 10.78
N ASN A 111 -8.78 6.28 9.70
CA ASN A 111 -8.22 7.51 9.20
C ASN A 111 -8.75 8.69 9.99
N MET A 112 -7.86 9.47 10.31
CA MET A 112 -8.14 10.69 11.03
C MET A 112 -8.36 11.84 10.07
#